data_bdb3bf9e04b2f498577581acda55f405
#
_entry.id   bdb3bf9e04b2f498577581acda55f405
#
_cell.length_a   1.000
_cell.length_b   1.000
_cell.length_c   1.000
_cell.angle_alpha   90.00
_cell.angle_beta   90.00
_cell.angle_gamma   90.00
#
_symmetry.space_group_name_H-M   'P 1'
#
loop_
_entity.id
_entity.type
_entity.pdbx_description
1 polymer ?
#
loop_
_entity_poly.entity_id
_entity_poly.type
_entity_poly.pdbx_seq_one_letter_code
_entity_poly.pdbx_strand_id
1 'polypeptide(L)'
;MVDWYLNSRFLNKKSYLMHNRKLIKIRQEKENISNFDQKIFFKDYQNDFVERVSLINEEFENSLAFGFRGSKLEFSKNVKNVIYGNLGKSDKTNIIYDEELIPFKESSLDLIMSFFNLHFANDVPGILYQTLRSLKPNGLFIASMFCENTLQELNYSFIKAEEEICGGMSPRVSPFAKLQALASLMQEINFSLPVADIDRHSVYYKHPSNLLTDLKKLGETNSLLRMNKSVLRKDVLNRMYEIYIDNFSKDGKIVATFEIAWLTGWKYHESQQKPLKRGSGMTNMVEGVKKFE
;
A
#
# COMPACT_ATOMS: atom_id res chain seq x y z
N MET A 1 -20.81 9.38 14.97
CA MET A 1 -19.48 8.72 14.82
C MET A 1 -18.48 9.60 14.05
N VAL A 2 -18.88 10.28 13.00
CA VAL A 2 -18.04 11.21 12.22
C VAL A 2 -17.52 12.38 13.06
N ASP A 3 -18.33 12.93 13.94
CA ASP A 3 -17.94 14.06 14.82
C ASP A 3 -16.89 13.66 15.87
N TRP A 4 -16.85 12.41 16.32
CA TRP A 4 -15.81 11.92 17.23
C TRP A 4 -14.45 11.87 16.53
N TYR A 5 -14.41 11.45 15.28
CA TYR A 5 -13.18 11.36 14.49
C TYR A 5 -12.59 12.74 14.21
N LEU A 6 -13.42 13.74 13.88
CA LEU A 6 -12.98 15.12 13.67
C LEU A 6 -12.49 15.76 14.97
N ASN A 7 -13.13 15.49 16.10
CA ASN A 7 -12.75 16.01 17.42
C ASN A 7 -11.47 15.33 17.97
N SER A 8 -11.23 14.05 17.70
CA SER A 8 -10.01 13.36 18.13
C SER A 8 -8.75 13.86 17.41
N ARG A 9 -8.88 14.45 16.23
CA ARG A 9 -7.77 15.04 15.45
C ARG A 9 -7.07 16.21 16.16
N PHE A 10 -7.74 16.90 17.08
CA PHE A 10 -7.20 18.06 17.80
C PHE A 10 -6.51 17.70 19.12
N LEU A 11 -6.71 16.48 19.63
CA LEU A 11 -6.12 16.03 20.88
C LEU A 11 -4.79 15.28 20.61
N ASN A 12 -3.67 16.01 20.70
CA ASN A 12 -2.30 15.47 20.82
C ASN A 12 -1.69 14.80 19.58
N LYS A 13 -1.58 15.55 18.47
CA LYS A 13 -0.98 15.12 17.19
C LYS A 13 0.37 14.38 17.27
N LYS A 14 1.18 14.59 18.30
CA LYS A 14 2.53 14.03 18.38
C LYS A 14 2.59 12.56 18.85
N SER A 15 1.59 12.05 19.53
CA SER A 15 1.62 10.70 20.12
C SER A 15 1.31 9.58 19.13
N TYR A 16 0.65 9.90 18.01
CA TYR A 16 0.21 8.91 17.01
C TYR A 16 1.09 8.84 15.78
N LEU A 17 2.05 9.77 15.61
CA LEU A 17 2.90 9.76 14.43
C LEU A 17 3.89 8.60 14.50
N MET A 18 3.78 7.70 13.54
CA MET A 18 4.66 6.54 13.39
C MET A 18 5.81 6.84 12.43
N HIS A 19 5.53 7.45 11.29
CA HIS A 19 6.46 7.68 10.20
C HIS A 19 6.96 9.11 10.09
N ASN A 20 8.22 9.27 9.73
CA ASN A 20 8.84 10.56 9.42
C ASN A 20 8.54 10.98 7.98
N ARG A 21 7.49 11.77 7.78
CA ARG A 21 7.05 12.24 6.46
C ARG A 21 8.14 13.01 5.69
N LYS A 22 8.96 13.79 6.39
CA LYS A 22 10.10 14.50 5.76
C LYS A 22 11.13 13.53 5.18
N LEU A 23 11.44 12.46 5.92
CA LEU A 23 12.38 11.44 5.46
C LEU A 23 11.84 10.68 4.25
N ILE A 24 10.55 10.33 4.26
CA ILE A 24 9.88 9.68 3.14
C ILE A 24 9.95 10.57 1.90
N LYS A 25 9.60 11.86 2.03
CA LYS A 25 9.71 12.84 0.95
C LYS A 25 11.11 12.87 0.32
N ILE A 26 12.16 13.02 1.16
CA ILE A 26 13.55 13.05 0.70
C ILE A 26 13.93 11.76 -0.05
N ARG A 27 13.43 10.61 0.41
CA ARG A 27 13.70 9.32 -0.25
C ARG A 27 13.01 9.24 -1.59
N GLN A 28 11.74 9.62 -1.67
CA GLN A 28 10.99 9.66 -2.92
C GLN A 28 11.64 10.60 -3.95
N GLU A 29 12.17 11.74 -3.53
CA GLU A 29 12.88 12.69 -4.41
C GLU A 29 14.25 12.17 -4.89
N LYS A 30 14.94 11.35 -4.07
CA LYS A 30 16.25 10.75 -4.41
C LYS A 30 16.12 9.51 -5.28
N GLU A 31 14.98 8.87 -5.28
CA GLU A 31 14.71 7.73 -6.14
C GLU A 31 14.56 8.19 -7.58
N ASN A 32 15.69 8.28 -8.25
CA ASN A 32 15.73 8.66 -9.66
C ASN A 32 14.91 7.64 -10.46
N ILE A 33 13.97 8.15 -11.21
CA ILE A 33 12.98 7.47 -12.03
C ILE A 33 13.61 6.43 -12.96
N SER A 34 14.83 6.70 -13.46
CA SER A 34 15.58 5.80 -14.31
C SER A 34 15.87 4.41 -13.70
N ASN A 35 15.85 4.30 -12.38
CA ASN A 35 16.09 3.03 -11.69
C ASN A 35 14.80 2.28 -11.34
N PHE A 36 13.64 2.93 -11.40
CA PHE A 36 12.37 2.28 -11.00
C PHE A 36 11.90 1.26 -12.05
N ASP A 37 12.02 1.57 -13.33
CA ASP A 37 11.66 0.67 -14.42
C ASP A 37 12.55 -0.59 -14.51
N GLN A 38 13.71 -0.58 -13.83
CA GLN A 38 14.59 -1.74 -13.70
C GLN A 38 14.23 -2.64 -12.50
N LYS A 39 13.29 -2.22 -11.67
CA LYS A 39 12.83 -2.96 -10.49
C LYS A 39 11.66 -3.85 -10.88
N ILE A 40 11.96 -5.03 -11.38
CA ILE A 40 11.00 -6.01 -11.91
C ILE A 40 9.78 -6.16 -10.98
N PHE A 41 10.00 -6.28 -9.67
CA PHE A 41 8.94 -6.42 -8.69
C PHE A 41 7.86 -5.33 -8.78
N PHE A 42 8.22 -4.03 -8.72
CA PHE A 42 7.22 -2.97 -8.80
C PHE A 42 6.61 -2.82 -10.18
N LYS A 43 7.35 -3.16 -11.24
CA LYS A 43 6.83 -3.13 -12.60
C LYS A 43 5.72 -4.14 -12.80
N ASP A 44 5.89 -5.34 -12.27
CA ASP A 44 4.86 -6.37 -12.34
C ASP A 44 3.59 -5.90 -11.61
N TYR A 45 3.72 -5.34 -10.41
CA TYR A 45 2.57 -4.78 -9.68
C TYR A 45 1.94 -3.54 -10.34
N GLN A 46 2.71 -2.75 -11.06
CA GLN A 46 2.14 -1.67 -11.88
C GLN A 46 1.29 -2.22 -13.01
N ASN A 47 1.75 -3.28 -13.66
CA ASN A 47 0.99 -3.95 -14.72
C ASN A 47 -0.30 -4.56 -14.15
N ASP A 48 -0.22 -5.26 -13.02
CA ASP A 48 -1.39 -5.81 -12.32
C ASP A 48 -2.37 -4.70 -11.94
N PHE A 49 -1.87 -3.54 -11.52
CA PHE A 49 -2.69 -2.39 -11.18
C PHE A 49 -3.47 -1.87 -12.41
N VAL A 50 -2.78 -1.72 -13.53
CA VAL A 50 -3.38 -1.31 -14.81
C VAL A 50 -4.39 -2.34 -15.27
N GLU A 51 -4.08 -3.64 -15.18
CA GLU A 51 -4.98 -4.72 -15.57
C GLU A 51 -6.25 -4.71 -14.72
N ARG A 52 -6.13 -4.65 -13.38
CA ARG A 52 -7.28 -4.57 -12.47
C ARG A 52 -8.21 -3.39 -12.80
N VAL A 53 -7.65 -2.23 -13.11
CA VAL A 53 -8.43 -1.06 -13.52
C VAL A 53 -9.06 -1.25 -14.90
N SER A 54 -8.36 -1.90 -15.83
CA SER A 54 -8.84 -2.12 -17.19
C SER A 54 -10.01 -3.10 -17.29
N LEU A 55 -10.12 -4.03 -16.33
CA LEU A 55 -11.24 -4.98 -16.23
C LEU A 55 -12.55 -4.34 -15.79
N ILE A 56 -12.52 -3.09 -15.32
CA ILE A 56 -13.71 -2.39 -14.85
C ILE A 56 -14.41 -1.74 -16.04
N ASN A 57 -15.67 -2.06 -16.23
CA ASN A 57 -16.48 -1.57 -17.34
C ASN A 57 -17.14 -0.21 -17.01
N GLU A 58 -16.33 0.75 -16.52
CA GLU A 58 -16.76 2.11 -16.22
C GLU A 58 -15.78 3.10 -16.85
N GLU A 59 -16.24 4.29 -17.22
CA GLU A 59 -15.39 5.38 -17.72
C GLU A 59 -15.01 6.32 -16.59
N PHE A 60 -13.72 6.63 -16.49
CA PHE A 60 -13.14 7.52 -15.48
C PHE A 60 -12.57 8.77 -16.16
N GLU A 61 -13.30 9.88 -16.11
CA GLU A 61 -12.89 11.14 -16.74
C GLU A 61 -11.77 11.83 -15.97
N ASN A 62 -11.89 11.94 -14.63
CA ASN A 62 -10.93 12.62 -13.77
C ASN A 62 -10.36 11.64 -12.77
N SER A 63 -9.10 11.30 -12.93
CA SER A 63 -8.42 10.29 -12.14
C SER A 63 -7.23 10.88 -11.39
N LEU A 64 -7.02 10.42 -10.16
CA LEU A 64 -5.85 10.73 -9.35
C LEU A 64 -5.02 9.46 -9.15
N ALA A 65 -3.74 9.51 -9.50
CA ALA A 65 -2.77 8.45 -9.26
C ALA A 65 -1.74 8.94 -8.24
N PHE A 66 -1.69 8.30 -7.07
CA PHE A 66 -0.79 8.65 -5.98
C PHE A 66 0.23 7.53 -5.69
N GLY A 67 1.48 7.91 -5.38
CA GLY A 67 2.55 6.96 -5.07
C GLY A 67 3.18 6.29 -6.29
N PHE A 68 2.70 6.54 -7.49
CA PHE A 68 3.29 6.01 -8.71
C PHE A 68 4.63 6.69 -9.00
N ARG A 69 5.67 5.90 -8.94
CA ARG A 69 7.05 6.30 -9.21
C ARG A 69 7.48 5.65 -10.53
N GLY A 70 8.24 6.34 -11.36
CA GLY A 70 8.69 5.79 -12.64
C GLY A 70 7.85 6.19 -13.85
N SER A 71 7.58 5.28 -14.79
CA SER A 71 6.89 5.58 -16.04
C SER A 71 5.42 5.95 -15.82
N LYS A 72 4.87 6.81 -16.70
CA LYS A 72 3.43 6.99 -16.75
C LYS A 72 2.79 5.65 -17.08
N LEU A 73 1.73 5.33 -16.37
CA LEU A 73 0.95 4.13 -16.65
C LEU A 73 0.15 4.34 -17.95
N GLU A 74 0.15 3.32 -18.78
CA GLU A 74 -0.69 3.28 -19.97
C GLU A 74 -1.99 2.55 -19.61
N PHE A 75 -2.97 3.33 -19.20
CA PHE A 75 -4.31 2.81 -18.95
C PHE A 75 -5.05 2.56 -20.29
N SER A 76 -6.04 1.68 -20.22
CA SER A 76 -7.00 1.50 -21.30
C SER A 76 -7.84 2.77 -21.52
N LYS A 77 -8.59 2.83 -22.63
CA LYS A 77 -9.36 4.03 -23.03
C LYS A 77 -10.40 4.48 -22.01
N ASN A 78 -10.73 3.65 -21.04
CA ASN A 78 -11.69 3.97 -19.99
C ASN A 78 -11.15 4.94 -18.92
N VAL A 79 -9.83 5.13 -18.80
CA VAL A 79 -9.20 6.08 -17.88
C VAL A 79 -8.65 7.26 -18.67
N LYS A 80 -9.23 8.44 -18.44
CA LYS A 80 -8.85 9.67 -19.13
C LYS A 80 -7.95 10.54 -18.22
N ASN A 81 -8.11 11.77 -18.11
CA ASN A 81 -7.33 12.77 -17.38
C ASN A 81 -6.70 12.27 -16.04
N VAL A 82 -5.49 11.72 -16.08
CA VAL A 82 -4.79 11.23 -14.89
C VAL A 82 -3.88 12.31 -14.31
N ILE A 83 -4.16 12.72 -13.08
CA ILE A 83 -3.31 13.61 -12.29
C ILE A 83 -2.39 12.75 -11.42
N TYR A 84 -1.08 12.90 -11.60
CA TYR A 84 -0.09 12.21 -10.78
C TYR A 84 0.30 13.07 -9.58
N GLY A 85 -0.01 12.60 -8.38
CA GLY A 85 0.31 13.23 -7.11
C GLY A 85 1.35 12.45 -6.32
N ASN A 86 2.28 13.15 -5.67
CA ASN A 86 3.26 12.53 -4.79
C ASN A 86 3.65 13.50 -3.68
N LEU A 87 4.16 12.95 -2.57
CA LEU A 87 4.73 13.73 -1.47
C LEU A 87 6.03 14.44 -1.88
N GLY A 88 6.86 13.78 -2.68
CA GLY A 88 8.11 14.29 -3.24
C GLY A 88 7.98 14.64 -4.72
N LYS A 89 8.86 15.54 -5.20
CA LYS A 89 8.91 15.90 -6.62
C LYS A 89 9.53 14.77 -7.45
N SER A 90 8.91 14.45 -8.57
CA SER A 90 9.45 13.59 -9.63
C SER A 90 9.12 14.19 -11.00
N ASP A 91 9.77 13.71 -12.07
CA ASP A 91 9.56 14.24 -13.44
C ASP A 91 8.11 14.10 -13.95
N LYS A 92 7.32 13.23 -13.31
CA LYS A 92 5.94 12.92 -13.71
C LYS A 92 4.90 13.42 -12.75
N THR A 93 5.32 13.98 -11.62
CA THR A 93 4.42 14.55 -10.64
C THR A 93 3.76 15.81 -11.19
N ASN A 94 2.44 15.80 -11.33
CA ASN A 94 1.67 16.98 -11.69
C ASN A 94 1.44 17.88 -10.47
N ILE A 95 1.22 17.24 -9.30
CA ILE A 95 0.95 17.97 -8.05
C ILE A 95 1.74 17.35 -6.89
N ILE A 96 2.40 18.19 -6.10
CA ILE A 96 3.08 17.81 -4.87
C ILE A 96 2.16 18.10 -3.70
N TYR A 97 1.74 17.06 -2.98
CA TYR A 97 0.92 17.21 -1.77
C TYR A 97 1.13 16.03 -0.83
N ASP A 98 0.73 16.21 0.42
CA ASP A 98 0.68 15.13 1.39
C ASP A 98 -0.67 14.41 1.29
N GLU A 99 -0.69 13.11 1.08
CA GLU A 99 -1.92 12.32 0.99
C GLU A 99 -2.75 12.36 2.28
N GLU A 100 -2.14 12.71 3.40
CA GLU A 100 -2.87 12.97 4.64
C GLU A 100 -3.76 14.23 4.58
N LEU A 101 -3.58 15.07 3.52
CA LEU A 101 -4.36 16.28 3.25
C LEU A 101 -4.70 16.36 1.76
N ILE A 102 -5.70 15.61 1.34
CA ILE A 102 -6.12 15.54 -0.07
C ILE A 102 -6.69 16.90 -0.55
N PRO A 103 -6.06 17.57 -1.54
CA PRO A 103 -6.41 18.94 -1.93
C PRO A 103 -7.51 19.00 -3.00
N PHE A 104 -8.34 17.97 -3.09
CA PHE A 104 -9.39 17.89 -4.11
C PHE A 104 -10.76 18.20 -3.51
N LYS A 105 -11.59 18.84 -4.33
CA LYS A 105 -12.98 19.16 -3.98
C LYS A 105 -13.78 17.87 -3.78
N GLU A 106 -14.78 17.93 -2.93
CA GLU A 106 -15.75 16.87 -2.75
C GLU A 106 -16.43 16.51 -4.07
N SER A 107 -16.61 15.20 -4.31
CA SER A 107 -17.28 14.65 -5.50
C SER A 107 -16.70 15.19 -6.83
N SER A 108 -15.38 15.25 -6.94
CA SER A 108 -14.69 15.76 -8.13
C SER A 108 -13.93 14.71 -8.94
N LEU A 109 -13.64 13.57 -8.35
CA LEU A 109 -12.82 12.50 -8.96
C LEU A 109 -13.66 11.25 -9.23
N ASP A 110 -13.42 10.62 -10.37
CA ASP A 110 -14.06 9.36 -10.75
C ASP A 110 -13.25 8.14 -10.28
N LEU A 111 -11.92 8.28 -10.26
CA LEU A 111 -11.00 7.22 -9.86
C LEU A 111 -9.88 7.78 -8.98
N ILE A 112 -9.60 7.14 -7.86
CA ILE A 112 -8.43 7.43 -7.02
C ILE A 112 -7.62 6.15 -6.88
N MET A 113 -6.36 6.23 -7.26
CA MET A 113 -5.39 5.13 -7.26
C MET A 113 -4.26 5.43 -6.30
N SER A 114 -3.93 4.49 -5.39
CA SER A 114 -2.79 4.60 -4.48
C SER A 114 -1.86 3.40 -4.65
N PHE A 115 -0.61 3.65 -5.04
CA PHE A 115 0.36 2.61 -5.33
C PHE A 115 1.49 2.62 -4.31
N PHE A 116 1.61 1.57 -3.51
CA PHE A 116 2.65 1.36 -2.49
C PHE A 116 2.98 2.62 -1.67
N ASN A 117 1.97 3.29 -1.15
CA ASN A 117 2.16 4.53 -0.41
C ASN A 117 1.46 4.56 0.96
N LEU A 118 0.29 3.93 1.10
CA LEU A 118 -0.52 4.00 2.33
C LEU A 118 0.19 3.43 3.57
N HIS A 119 1.10 2.48 3.41
CA HIS A 119 1.87 1.92 4.54
C HIS A 119 2.87 2.89 5.15
N PHE A 120 3.11 4.05 4.53
CA PHE A 120 3.90 5.15 5.06
C PHE A 120 3.06 6.24 5.73
N ALA A 121 1.75 6.15 5.66
CA ALA A 121 0.86 7.14 6.20
C ALA A 121 0.70 7.00 7.73
N ASN A 122 0.60 8.14 8.41
CA ASN A 122 0.31 8.17 9.85
C ASN A 122 -1.19 8.13 10.14
N ASP A 123 -2.03 8.55 9.18
CA ASP A 123 -3.49 8.65 9.32
C ASP A 123 -4.20 7.95 8.15
N VAL A 124 -4.06 6.63 8.04
CA VAL A 124 -4.74 5.84 7.01
C VAL A 124 -6.27 6.04 7.06
N PRO A 125 -6.94 6.01 8.23
CA PRO A 125 -8.37 6.30 8.30
C PRO A 125 -8.74 7.66 7.72
N GLY A 126 -7.97 8.71 8.03
CA GLY A 126 -8.21 10.04 7.50
C GLY A 126 -8.02 10.16 5.99
N ILE A 127 -7.04 9.43 5.44
CA ILE A 127 -6.83 9.35 3.99
C ILE A 127 -8.02 8.69 3.31
N LEU A 128 -8.46 7.52 3.79
CA LEU A 128 -9.58 6.79 3.22
C LEU A 128 -10.88 7.59 3.29
N TYR A 129 -11.12 8.31 4.40
CA TYR A 129 -12.27 9.20 4.53
C TYR A 129 -12.23 10.36 3.52
N GLN A 130 -11.10 11.04 3.38
CA GLN A 130 -10.91 12.13 2.41
C GLN A 130 -11.02 11.60 0.97
N THR A 131 -10.50 10.41 0.70
CA THR A 131 -10.63 9.70 -0.58
C THR A 131 -12.11 9.49 -0.92
N LEU A 132 -12.89 8.88 -0.02
CA LEU A 132 -14.32 8.65 -0.23
C LEU A 132 -15.08 9.97 -0.45
N ARG A 133 -14.72 11.03 0.28
CA ARG A 133 -15.33 12.35 0.12
C ARG A 133 -15.04 12.94 -1.26
N SER A 134 -13.82 12.81 -1.76
CA SER A 134 -13.39 13.38 -3.05
C SER A 134 -13.93 12.62 -4.26
N LEU A 135 -14.28 11.35 -4.11
CA LEU A 135 -14.91 10.55 -5.16
C LEU A 135 -16.32 11.06 -5.48
N LYS A 136 -16.68 11.03 -6.75
CA LYS A 136 -18.08 11.18 -7.21
C LYS A 136 -18.90 9.95 -6.83
N PRO A 137 -20.24 10.04 -6.76
CA PRO A 137 -21.08 8.84 -6.68
C PRO A 137 -20.70 7.85 -7.78
N ASN A 138 -20.61 6.56 -7.47
CA ASN A 138 -20.08 5.50 -8.33
C ASN A 138 -18.59 5.68 -8.72
N GLY A 139 -17.84 6.51 -8.00
CA GLY A 139 -16.40 6.61 -8.16
C GLY A 139 -15.67 5.50 -7.44
N LEU A 140 -14.51 5.12 -7.97
CA LEU A 140 -13.70 3.98 -7.52
C LEU A 140 -12.46 4.43 -6.77
N PHE A 141 -12.17 3.75 -5.67
CA PHE A 141 -10.86 3.73 -5.02
C PHE A 141 -10.20 2.37 -5.20
N ILE A 142 -8.94 2.35 -5.59
CA ILE A 142 -8.09 1.16 -5.62
C ILE A 142 -6.71 1.47 -5.08
N ALA A 143 -6.19 0.59 -4.20
CA ALA A 143 -4.88 0.76 -3.60
C ALA A 143 -4.12 -0.55 -3.48
N SER A 144 -2.79 -0.48 -3.57
CA SER A 144 -1.87 -1.54 -3.17
C SER A 144 -0.93 -1.03 -2.08
N MET A 145 -0.64 -1.87 -1.08
CA MET A 145 0.27 -1.55 0.00
C MET A 145 0.88 -2.79 0.62
N PHE A 146 2.04 -2.65 1.26
CA PHE A 146 2.59 -3.74 2.07
C PHE A 146 1.71 -4.06 3.27
N CYS A 147 1.63 -5.36 3.60
CA CYS A 147 0.76 -5.92 4.61
C CYS A 147 1.54 -6.82 5.58
N GLU A 148 0.90 -7.17 6.63
CA GLU A 148 1.24 -7.89 7.87
C GLU A 148 2.58 -8.63 7.92
N ASN A 149 2.79 -9.65 7.08
CA ASN A 149 3.98 -10.52 7.16
C ASN A 149 5.11 -10.11 6.20
N THR A 150 5.01 -8.92 5.60
CA THR A 150 6.08 -8.40 4.75
C THR A 150 7.37 -8.27 5.54
N LEU A 151 8.47 -8.87 5.00
CA LEU A 151 9.82 -8.87 5.61
C LEU A 151 9.89 -9.48 7.01
N GLN A 152 9.01 -10.44 7.31
CA GLN A 152 8.98 -11.12 8.62
C GLN A 152 10.33 -11.77 8.97
N GLU A 153 11.02 -12.34 7.97
CA GLU A 153 12.33 -13.00 8.14
C GLU A 153 13.41 -11.97 8.53
N LEU A 154 13.39 -10.80 7.87
CA LEU A 154 14.30 -9.70 8.18
C LEU A 154 14.06 -9.14 9.57
N ASN A 155 12.78 -8.96 9.93
CA ASN A 155 12.39 -8.47 11.24
C ASN A 155 12.82 -9.42 12.35
N TYR A 156 12.55 -10.71 12.20
CA TYR A 156 12.98 -11.76 13.12
C TYR A 156 14.49 -11.75 13.32
N SER A 157 15.25 -11.71 12.23
CA SER A 157 16.71 -11.77 12.26
C SER A 157 17.34 -10.56 12.96
N PHE A 158 16.79 -9.35 12.74
CA PHE A 158 17.23 -8.15 13.44
C PHE A 158 16.89 -8.19 14.93
N ILE A 159 15.68 -8.60 15.31
CA ILE A 159 15.27 -8.70 16.70
C ILE A 159 16.22 -9.64 17.46
N LYS A 160 16.48 -10.82 16.90
CA LYS A 160 17.37 -11.81 17.52
C LYS A 160 18.81 -11.32 17.63
N ALA A 161 19.35 -10.70 16.59
CA ALA A 161 20.72 -10.17 16.63
C ALA A 161 20.90 -9.05 17.65
N GLU A 162 19.93 -8.13 17.78
CA GLU A 162 19.98 -7.05 18.74
C GLU A 162 19.75 -7.56 20.17
N GLU A 163 18.88 -8.54 20.38
CA GLU A 163 18.66 -9.20 21.66
C GLU A 163 19.96 -9.83 22.18
N GLU A 164 20.66 -10.59 21.33
CA GLU A 164 21.90 -11.28 21.66
C GLU A 164 23.07 -10.33 21.94
N ILE A 165 23.22 -9.25 21.17
CA ILE A 165 24.40 -8.38 21.23
C ILE A 165 24.18 -7.15 22.11
N CYS A 166 22.97 -6.60 22.11
CA CYS A 166 22.64 -5.34 22.78
C CYS A 166 21.81 -5.52 24.06
N GLY A 167 21.30 -6.72 24.31
CA GLY A 167 20.36 -6.98 25.42
C GLY A 167 19.02 -6.28 25.27
N GLY A 168 18.67 -5.81 24.08
CA GLY A 168 17.41 -5.14 23.76
C GLY A 168 17.23 -4.98 22.27
N MET A 169 16.03 -4.62 21.83
CA MET A 169 15.70 -4.48 20.41
C MET A 169 15.23 -3.09 20.05
N SER A 170 15.44 -2.68 18.81
CA SER A 170 14.86 -1.49 18.19
C SER A 170 14.07 -1.85 16.93
N PRO A 171 13.02 -1.11 16.59
CA PRO A 171 12.23 -1.41 15.39
C PRO A 171 13.06 -1.12 14.14
N ARG A 172 13.48 -2.17 13.42
CA ARG A 172 14.25 -2.10 12.16
C ARG A 172 13.37 -2.21 10.93
N VAL A 173 12.28 -2.95 11.03
CA VAL A 173 11.25 -3.09 10.00
C VAL A 173 10.00 -2.38 10.49
N SER A 174 9.32 -1.63 9.61
CA SER A 174 8.06 -0.99 9.94
C SER A 174 6.98 -2.04 10.21
N PRO A 175 6.12 -1.87 11.21
CA PRO A 175 4.95 -2.71 11.36
C PRO A 175 3.95 -2.37 10.25
N PHE A 176 3.42 -3.40 9.60
CA PHE A 176 2.41 -3.25 8.57
C PHE A 176 1.02 -3.60 9.11
N ALA A 177 -0.02 -3.00 8.52
CA ALA A 177 -1.39 -3.24 8.91
C ALA A 177 -1.84 -4.66 8.54
N LYS A 178 -2.74 -5.23 9.34
CA LYS A 178 -3.40 -6.51 9.03
C LYS A 178 -4.48 -6.30 7.97
N LEU A 179 -4.60 -7.25 7.03
CA LEU A 179 -5.62 -7.20 5.99
C LEU A 179 -7.03 -7.05 6.57
N GLN A 180 -7.34 -7.81 7.62
CA GLN A 180 -8.65 -7.77 8.28
C GLN A 180 -8.94 -6.37 8.86
N ALA A 181 -7.95 -5.70 9.45
CA ALA A 181 -8.12 -4.35 9.98
C ALA A 181 -8.38 -3.33 8.85
N LEU A 182 -7.69 -3.47 7.71
CA LEU A 182 -7.93 -2.63 6.54
C LEU A 182 -9.32 -2.84 5.95
N ALA A 183 -9.78 -4.09 5.83
CA ALA A 183 -11.11 -4.44 5.36
C ALA A 183 -12.21 -3.87 6.27
N SER A 184 -12.06 -4.03 7.60
CA SER A 184 -12.98 -3.45 8.59
C SER A 184 -13.02 -1.92 8.50
N LEU A 185 -11.87 -1.30 8.35
CA LEU A 185 -11.77 0.16 8.22
C LEU A 185 -12.50 0.68 6.98
N MET A 186 -12.40 0.01 5.83
CA MET A 186 -13.13 0.40 4.63
C MET A 186 -14.66 0.30 4.83
N GLN A 187 -15.13 -0.72 5.57
CA GLN A 187 -16.54 -0.85 5.92
C GLN A 187 -17.01 0.25 6.88
N GLU A 188 -16.22 0.56 7.91
CA GLU A 188 -16.51 1.62 8.88
C GLU A 188 -16.59 3.02 8.25
N ILE A 189 -15.76 3.28 7.23
CA ILE A 189 -15.76 4.53 6.46
C ILE A 189 -16.95 4.58 5.47
N ASN A 190 -17.66 3.46 5.28
CA ASN A 190 -18.80 3.30 4.37
C ASN A 190 -18.41 3.30 2.87
N PHE A 191 -17.27 2.72 2.51
CA PHE A 191 -17.09 2.32 1.12
C PHE A 191 -18.16 1.28 0.73
N SER A 192 -18.74 1.44 -0.43
CA SER A 192 -19.66 0.47 -1.02
C SER A 192 -18.85 -0.64 -1.69
N LEU A 193 -19.33 -1.89 -1.60
CA LEU A 193 -18.68 -3.06 -2.19
C LEU A 193 -17.19 -3.16 -1.87
N PRO A 194 -16.77 -3.01 -0.60
CA PRO A 194 -15.37 -3.02 -0.25
C PRO A 194 -14.80 -4.44 -0.42
N VAL A 195 -13.67 -4.53 -1.13
CA VAL A 195 -12.90 -5.76 -1.31
C VAL A 195 -11.49 -5.53 -0.80
N ALA A 196 -10.99 -6.47 -0.02
CA ALA A 196 -9.61 -6.52 0.41
C ALA A 196 -9.07 -7.93 0.13
N ASP A 197 -8.04 -8.03 -0.68
CA ASP A 197 -7.35 -9.26 -0.99
C ASP A 197 -5.84 -9.14 -0.70
N ILE A 198 -5.12 -10.26 -0.73
CA ILE A 198 -3.69 -10.31 -0.43
C ILE A 198 -2.96 -11.21 -1.41
N ASP A 199 -1.90 -10.64 -2.00
CA ASP A 199 -0.93 -11.40 -2.77
C ASP A 199 0.32 -11.65 -1.94
N ARG A 200 0.77 -12.90 -1.88
CA ARG A 200 1.98 -13.28 -1.17
C ARG A 200 3.05 -13.71 -2.15
N HIS A 201 4.20 -13.04 -2.10
CA HIS A 201 5.35 -13.33 -2.93
C HIS A 201 6.58 -13.66 -2.08
N SER A 202 7.30 -14.70 -2.48
CA SER A 202 8.60 -15.07 -1.93
C SER A 202 9.69 -14.69 -2.93
N VAL A 203 10.52 -13.74 -2.56
CA VAL A 203 11.67 -13.31 -3.38
C VAL A 203 12.94 -13.93 -2.81
N TYR A 204 13.76 -14.50 -3.69
CA TYR A 204 14.96 -15.20 -3.31
C TYR A 204 16.21 -14.38 -3.60
N TYR A 205 17.08 -14.22 -2.60
CA TYR A 205 18.34 -13.49 -2.71
C TYR A 205 19.54 -14.40 -2.41
N LYS A 206 20.68 -14.11 -3.02
CA LYS A 206 21.93 -14.83 -2.73
C LYS A 206 22.43 -14.57 -1.32
N HIS A 207 22.18 -13.39 -0.78
CA HIS A 207 22.65 -12.95 0.53
C HIS A 207 21.75 -11.84 1.10
N PRO A 208 21.56 -11.73 2.43
CA PRO A 208 20.70 -10.68 3.03
C PRO A 208 21.11 -9.24 2.66
N SER A 209 22.40 -8.99 2.39
CA SER A 209 22.85 -7.67 1.92
C SER A 209 22.25 -7.24 0.58
N ASN A 210 21.92 -8.20 -0.30
CA ASN A 210 21.23 -7.92 -1.57
C ASN A 210 19.82 -7.43 -1.32
N LEU A 211 19.09 -8.09 -0.41
CA LEU A 211 17.77 -7.62 0.03
C LEU A 211 17.84 -6.20 0.60
N LEU A 212 18.77 -5.91 1.51
CA LEU A 212 18.92 -4.57 2.08
C LEU A 212 19.22 -3.51 1.01
N THR A 213 20.03 -3.88 0.01
CA THR A 213 20.36 -3.00 -1.13
C THR A 213 19.12 -2.71 -1.97
N ASP A 214 18.31 -3.72 -2.24
CA ASP A 214 17.09 -3.56 -3.02
C ASP A 214 16.04 -2.72 -2.26
N LEU A 215 15.82 -2.99 -0.97
CA LEU A 215 14.94 -2.16 -0.14
C LEU A 215 15.39 -0.70 -0.12
N LYS A 216 16.69 -0.43 -0.11
CA LYS A 216 17.22 0.94 -0.20
C LYS A 216 16.93 1.56 -1.56
N LYS A 217 17.11 0.82 -2.65
CA LYS A 217 16.80 1.31 -4.00
C LYS A 217 15.30 1.53 -4.21
N LEU A 218 14.46 0.74 -3.54
CA LEU A 218 13.01 0.85 -3.58
C LEU A 218 12.46 1.99 -2.71
N GLY A 219 13.30 2.60 -1.83
CA GLY A 219 12.87 3.57 -0.84
C GLY A 219 12.12 2.98 0.34
N GLU A 220 12.06 1.65 0.40
CA GLU A 220 11.33 0.88 1.42
C GLU A 220 12.18 0.63 2.69
N THR A 221 13.02 1.58 3.04
CA THR A 221 13.80 1.54 4.27
C THR A 221 13.05 2.15 5.43
N ASN A 222 13.43 1.76 6.65
CA ASN A 222 12.79 2.19 7.90
C ASN A 222 12.63 3.72 7.98
N SER A 223 11.38 4.18 8.09
CA SER A 223 11.01 5.59 8.20
C SER A 223 10.38 5.95 9.56
N LEU A 224 10.47 5.05 10.54
CA LEU A 224 9.87 5.25 11.85
C LEU A 224 10.49 6.44 12.60
N LEU A 225 9.66 7.24 13.25
CA LEU A 225 10.12 8.34 14.10
C LEU A 225 10.92 7.85 15.32
N ARG A 226 10.57 6.66 15.82
CA ARG A 226 11.21 6.01 16.98
C ARG A 226 12.35 5.06 16.59
N MET A 227 12.78 5.08 15.31
CA MET A 227 13.94 4.28 14.90
C MET A 227 15.20 4.72 15.67
N ASN A 228 16.06 3.77 15.96
CA ASN A 228 17.38 4.07 16.48
C ASN A 228 18.17 4.86 15.42
N LYS A 229 18.58 6.08 15.80
CA LYS A 229 19.34 6.99 14.90
C LYS A 229 20.84 6.73 14.91
N SER A 230 21.33 5.88 15.82
CA SER A 230 22.73 5.49 15.81
C SER A 230 23.06 4.64 14.59
N VAL A 231 24.29 4.71 14.15
CA VAL A 231 24.78 3.86 13.06
C VAL A 231 24.62 2.39 13.50
N LEU A 232 24.08 1.57 12.60
CA LEU A 232 23.95 0.14 12.83
C LEU A 232 25.35 -0.46 13.07
N ARG A 233 25.55 -1.09 14.21
CA ARG A 233 26.81 -1.74 14.59
C ARG A 233 27.09 -2.89 13.63
N LYS A 234 28.35 -3.03 13.23
CA LYS A 234 28.79 -4.09 12.29
C LYS A 234 28.58 -5.49 12.85
N ASP A 235 28.80 -5.68 14.16
CA ASP A 235 28.56 -6.96 14.83
C ASP A 235 27.08 -7.37 14.80
N VAL A 236 26.17 -6.45 15.08
CA VAL A 236 24.71 -6.69 14.97
C VAL A 236 24.33 -7.03 13.52
N LEU A 237 24.89 -6.30 12.54
CA LEU A 237 24.61 -6.55 11.13
C LEU A 237 25.10 -7.95 10.69
N ASN A 238 26.32 -8.32 11.07
CA ASN A 238 26.87 -9.63 10.75
C ASN A 238 26.08 -10.74 11.42
N ARG A 239 25.73 -10.57 12.69
CA ARG A 239 24.92 -11.55 13.42
C ARG A 239 23.53 -11.72 12.81
N MET A 240 22.89 -10.62 12.38
CA MET A 240 21.63 -10.68 11.65
C MET A 240 21.75 -11.46 10.35
N TYR A 241 22.86 -11.32 9.60
CA TYR A 241 23.10 -12.10 8.39
C TYR A 241 23.21 -13.60 8.68
N GLU A 242 23.94 -13.98 9.72
CA GLU A 242 24.07 -15.38 10.16
C GLU A 242 22.68 -15.94 10.50
N ILE A 243 21.95 -15.28 11.39
CA ILE A 243 20.61 -15.70 11.81
C ILE A 243 19.66 -15.84 10.61
N TYR A 244 19.72 -14.90 9.67
CA TYR A 244 18.89 -14.92 8.46
C TYR A 244 19.20 -16.16 7.60
N ILE A 245 20.50 -16.40 7.36
CA ILE A 245 20.97 -17.54 6.56
C ILE A 245 20.61 -18.85 7.25
N ASP A 246 20.84 -18.97 8.54
CA ASP A 246 20.61 -20.20 9.29
C ASP A 246 19.11 -20.59 9.33
N ASN A 247 18.20 -19.61 9.43
CA ASN A 247 16.79 -19.90 9.63
C ASN A 247 15.95 -19.82 8.35
N PHE A 248 16.37 -19.03 7.35
CA PHE A 248 15.53 -18.71 6.19
C PHE A 248 16.22 -18.94 4.84
N SER A 249 17.21 -19.85 4.80
CA SER A 249 17.83 -20.29 3.55
C SER A 249 17.17 -21.53 2.97
N LYS A 250 17.02 -21.52 1.65
CA LYS A 250 16.61 -22.68 0.85
C LYS A 250 17.44 -22.73 -0.43
N ASP A 251 18.04 -23.87 -0.74
CA ASP A 251 18.83 -24.08 -1.96
C ASP A 251 19.95 -23.03 -2.17
N GLY A 252 20.63 -22.66 -1.09
CA GLY A 252 21.72 -21.67 -1.10
C GLY A 252 21.28 -20.22 -1.31
N LYS A 253 19.98 -19.92 -1.20
CA LYS A 253 19.41 -18.58 -1.25
C LYS A 253 18.56 -18.30 -0.02
N ILE A 254 18.53 -17.07 0.44
CA ILE A 254 17.60 -16.63 1.46
C ILE A 254 16.26 -16.27 0.84
N VAL A 255 15.18 -16.46 1.58
CA VAL A 255 13.83 -16.03 1.20
C VAL A 255 13.45 -14.73 1.90
N ALA A 256 12.80 -13.82 1.19
CA ALA A 256 12.14 -12.66 1.76
C ALA A 256 10.67 -12.67 1.34
N THR A 257 9.78 -12.63 2.32
CA THR A 257 8.33 -12.61 2.10
C THR A 257 7.84 -11.17 1.91
N PHE A 258 7.03 -10.97 0.86
CA PHE A 258 6.29 -9.74 0.62
C PHE A 258 4.81 -10.07 0.54
N GLU A 259 4.01 -9.47 1.40
CA GLU A 259 2.55 -9.53 1.34
C GLU A 259 2.01 -8.18 0.89
N ILE A 260 1.24 -8.19 -0.17
CA ILE A 260 0.64 -6.98 -0.74
C ILE A 260 -0.86 -7.05 -0.56
N ALA A 261 -1.40 -6.12 0.22
CA ALA A 261 -2.83 -5.91 0.31
C ALA A 261 -3.30 -5.07 -0.88
N TRP A 262 -4.37 -5.54 -1.52
CA TRP A 262 -5.15 -4.81 -2.49
C TRP A 262 -6.46 -4.39 -1.85
N LEU A 263 -6.76 -3.11 -1.94
CA LEU A 263 -8.00 -2.53 -1.42
C LEU A 263 -8.78 -1.92 -2.57
N THR A 264 -10.04 -2.29 -2.69
CA THR A 264 -10.95 -1.73 -3.68
C THR A 264 -12.25 -1.36 -3.01
N GLY A 265 -12.80 -0.19 -3.33
CA GLY A 265 -14.07 0.25 -2.78
C GLY A 265 -14.67 1.38 -3.61
N TRP A 266 -15.99 1.44 -3.62
CA TRP A 266 -16.76 2.41 -4.39
C TRP A 266 -17.41 3.46 -3.49
N LYS A 267 -17.61 4.66 -4.01
CA LYS A 267 -18.55 5.57 -3.38
C LYS A 267 -19.96 5.14 -3.72
N TYR A 268 -20.81 5.07 -2.71
CA TYR A 268 -22.20 4.62 -2.88
C TYR A 268 -22.95 5.40 -3.98
N HIS A 269 -23.68 4.67 -4.80
CA HIS A 269 -24.66 5.17 -5.76
C HIS A 269 -25.83 4.21 -5.87
N GLU A 270 -27.04 4.71 -6.16
CA GLU A 270 -28.26 3.91 -6.21
C GLU A 270 -28.27 2.84 -7.31
N SER A 271 -27.49 3.06 -8.40
CA SER A 271 -27.34 2.11 -9.50
C SER A 271 -26.52 0.86 -9.16
N GLN A 272 -25.81 0.87 -8.03
CA GLN A 272 -24.99 -0.27 -7.64
C GLN A 272 -25.84 -1.49 -7.29
N GLN A 273 -25.32 -2.67 -7.64
CA GLN A 273 -25.98 -3.94 -7.35
C GLN A 273 -26.23 -4.09 -5.84
N LYS A 274 -27.45 -4.42 -5.49
CA LYS A 274 -27.82 -4.71 -4.10
C LYS A 274 -27.95 -6.22 -3.92
N PRO A 275 -27.54 -6.76 -2.76
CA PRO A 275 -27.77 -8.17 -2.47
C PRO A 275 -29.26 -8.50 -2.59
N LEU A 276 -29.57 -9.59 -3.25
CA LEU A 276 -30.92 -10.10 -3.31
C LEU A 276 -31.39 -10.51 -1.90
N LYS A 277 -32.69 -10.37 -1.64
CA LYS A 277 -33.29 -10.83 -0.36
C LYS A 277 -33.05 -12.35 -0.19
N ARG A 278 -32.73 -12.76 1.01
CA ARG A 278 -32.62 -14.20 1.32
C ARG A 278 -33.91 -14.92 0.91
N GLY A 279 -33.77 -16.03 0.19
CA GLY A 279 -34.92 -16.82 -0.30
C GLY A 279 -35.54 -16.31 -1.61
N SER A 280 -34.98 -15.27 -2.25
CA SER A 280 -35.50 -14.75 -3.53
C SER A 280 -35.00 -15.49 -4.76
N GLY A 281 -34.16 -16.51 -4.60
CA GLY A 281 -33.71 -17.36 -5.70
C GLY A 281 -34.87 -18.17 -6.31
N MET A 282 -35.30 -17.79 -7.51
CA MET A 282 -36.41 -18.43 -8.22
C MET A 282 -35.96 -19.48 -9.25
N THR A 283 -34.67 -19.54 -9.57
CA THR A 283 -34.11 -20.43 -10.59
C THR A 283 -33.24 -21.47 -9.93
N ASN A 284 -33.50 -22.76 -10.22
CA ASN A 284 -32.64 -23.84 -9.78
C ASN A 284 -31.24 -23.68 -10.42
N MET A 285 -30.15 -23.93 -9.67
CA MET A 285 -28.78 -23.78 -10.11
C MET A 285 -28.49 -24.57 -11.41
N VAL A 286 -29.09 -25.77 -11.57
CA VAL A 286 -28.95 -26.62 -12.76
C VAL A 286 -29.59 -25.96 -14.00
N GLU A 287 -30.74 -25.28 -13.83
CA GLU A 287 -31.40 -24.55 -14.91
C GLU A 287 -30.75 -23.22 -15.23
N GLY A 288 -30.11 -22.59 -14.22
CA GLY A 288 -29.32 -21.37 -14.41
C GLY A 288 -28.08 -21.60 -15.28
N VAL A 289 -27.36 -22.66 -15.03
CA VAL A 289 -26.13 -23.01 -15.80
C VAL A 289 -26.47 -23.35 -17.26
N LYS A 290 -27.56 -24.08 -17.53
CA LYS A 290 -27.99 -24.42 -18.90
C LYS A 290 -28.36 -23.23 -19.79
N LYS A 291 -28.55 -22.04 -19.22
CA LYS A 291 -28.83 -20.82 -20.01
C LYS A 291 -27.58 -20.13 -20.54
N PHE A 292 -26.41 -20.58 -20.12
CA PHE A 292 -25.10 -20.01 -20.52
C PHE A 292 -24.26 -20.99 -21.37
N GLU A 293 -24.76 -22.19 -21.62
CA GLU A 293 -24.29 -23.12 -22.66
C GLU A 293 -25.06 -22.86 -24.00
#